data_350992fc4fae0f73956cb98b5061bd6c
#
_entry.id   350992fc4fae0f73956cb98b5061bd6c
#
_cell.length_a   1.000
_cell.length_b   1.000
_cell.length_c   1.000
_cell.angle_alpha   90.00
_cell.angle_beta   90.00
_cell.angle_gamma   90.00
#
_symmetry.space_group_name_H-M   'P 1'
#
loop_
_entity.id
_entity.type
_entity.pdbx_description
1 polymer ?
#
loop_
_entity_poly.entity_id
_entity_poly.type
_entity_poly.pdbx_seq_one_letter_code
_entity_poly.pdbx_strand_id
1 'polypeptide(L)'
;MRLGRIGLDNVAGYLSGGMGALAKRDDLVERTERITAKALAEWLAGARSEAGAVPVVVDVRSAAEHATGHIASAMNIPLPHLEERIAEVPAGRPVAVHCEGGYRSAIAASLLQKLGRRDVRDLVGGYKAWAAAKLPTEAQPTQA
;
A
#
# COMPACT_ATOMS: atom_id res chain seq x y z
N MET A 1 6.64 -5.36 20.85
CA MET A 1 7.22 -4.41 19.89
C MET A 1 6.45 -4.43 18.59
N ARG A 2 6.16 -3.28 17.97
CA ARG A 2 5.29 -3.25 16.77
C ARG A 2 6.00 -3.70 15.48
N LEU A 3 7.33 -3.66 15.45
CA LEU A 3 8.13 -4.02 14.27
C LEU A 3 8.04 -5.52 13.90
N GLY A 4 7.93 -6.41 14.88
CA GLY A 4 7.72 -7.84 14.62
C GLY A 4 6.43 -8.17 13.87
N ARG A 5 5.41 -7.30 13.97
CA ARG A 5 4.15 -7.45 13.20
C ARG A 5 4.31 -7.22 11.69
N ILE A 6 5.43 -6.67 11.28
CA ILE A 6 5.75 -6.38 9.87
C ILE A 6 6.98 -7.17 9.40
N GLY A 7 7.38 -8.21 10.14
CA GLY A 7 8.49 -9.08 9.78
C GLY A 7 9.89 -8.52 10.09
N LEU A 8 9.99 -7.47 10.90
CA LEU A 8 11.27 -6.85 11.29
C LEU A 8 11.59 -7.20 12.76
N ASP A 9 12.29 -8.29 12.96
CA ASP A 9 12.60 -8.82 14.30
C ASP A 9 13.98 -8.38 14.82
N ASN A 10 14.88 -7.97 13.92
CA ASN A 10 16.22 -7.51 14.28
C ASN A 10 16.31 -5.99 14.25
N VAL A 11 16.27 -5.35 15.42
CA VAL A 11 16.39 -3.90 15.57
C VAL A 11 17.82 -3.57 15.99
N ALA A 12 18.62 -3.05 15.05
CA ALA A 12 20.02 -2.68 15.30
C ALA A 12 20.20 -1.28 15.90
N GLY A 13 19.17 -0.43 15.85
CA GLY A 13 19.24 0.93 16.36
C GLY A 13 18.01 1.78 16.01
N TYR A 14 18.10 3.06 16.28
CA TYR A 14 17.08 4.03 15.95
C TYR A 14 17.72 5.36 15.51
N LEU A 15 16.97 6.13 14.72
CA LEU A 15 17.37 7.46 14.30
C LEU A 15 17.09 8.46 15.45
N SER A 16 18.14 9.00 16.05
CA SER A 16 18.00 10.04 17.08
C SER A 16 17.37 11.29 16.46
N GLY A 17 16.32 11.82 17.10
CA GLY A 17 15.52 12.93 16.57
C GLY A 17 14.47 12.52 15.53
N GLY A 18 14.33 11.21 15.26
CA GLY A 18 13.34 10.68 14.31
C GLY A 18 13.47 11.30 12.92
N MET A 19 12.38 11.39 12.17
CA MET A 19 12.37 11.97 10.83
C MET A 19 12.77 13.46 10.79
N GLY A 20 12.66 14.19 11.91
CA GLY A 20 13.12 15.57 12.02
C GLY A 20 14.63 15.73 11.77
N ALA A 21 15.43 14.72 12.10
CA ALA A 21 16.88 14.71 11.81
C ALA A 21 17.20 14.71 10.32
N LEU A 22 16.25 14.28 9.48
CA LEU A 22 16.38 14.23 8.03
C LEU A 22 15.78 15.43 7.30
N ALA A 23 15.22 16.42 8.04
CA ALA A 23 14.47 17.54 7.46
C ALA A 23 15.28 18.38 6.42
N LYS A 24 16.62 18.30 6.45
CA LYS A 24 17.52 19.00 5.53
C LYS A 24 18.36 18.04 4.65
N ARG A 25 17.95 16.79 4.59
CA ARG A 25 18.65 15.73 3.88
C ARG A 25 17.73 15.08 2.83
N ASP A 26 17.31 15.90 1.85
CA ASP A 26 16.46 15.42 0.73
C ASP A 26 17.15 14.32 -0.09
N ASP A 27 18.49 14.23 -0.01
CA ASP A 27 19.28 13.15 -0.59
C ASP A 27 19.08 11.78 0.09
N LEU A 28 18.54 11.77 1.32
CA LEU A 28 18.29 10.57 2.11
C LEU A 28 16.78 10.24 2.25
N VAL A 29 15.92 11.09 1.72
CA VAL A 29 14.47 10.96 1.92
C VAL A 29 13.77 10.90 0.56
N GLU A 30 12.98 9.88 0.36
CA GLU A 30 12.01 9.80 -0.74
C GLU A 30 10.60 9.96 -0.19
N ARG A 31 9.75 10.67 -0.94
CA ARG A 31 8.37 10.93 -0.53
C ARG A 31 7.43 9.98 -1.28
N THR A 32 6.55 9.35 -0.55
CA THR A 32 5.47 8.57 -1.14
C THR A 32 4.24 9.45 -1.36
N GLU A 33 3.71 9.45 -2.56
CA GLU A 33 2.44 10.10 -2.85
C GLU A 33 1.29 9.39 -2.15
N ARG A 34 0.27 10.18 -1.78
CA ARG A 34 -0.93 9.67 -1.12
C ARG A 34 -2.15 9.94 -1.97
N ILE A 35 -3.10 9.00 -1.94
CA ILE A 35 -4.35 9.09 -2.72
C ILE A 35 -5.55 8.87 -1.80
N THR A 36 -6.62 9.64 -1.99
CA THR A 36 -7.87 9.42 -1.27
C THR A 36 -8.67 8.27 -1.89
N ALA A 37 -9.59 7.67 -1.13
CA ALA A 37 -10.45 6.59 -1.62
C ALA A 37 -11.27 7.01 -2.86
N LYS A 38 -11.83 8.22 -2.84
CA LYS A 38 -12.57 8.77 -3.99
C LYS A 38 -11.68 8.92 -5.23
N ALA A 39 -10.51 9.52 -5.08
CA ALA A 39 -9.58 9.73 -6.19
C ALA A 39 -9.07 8.40 -6.76
N LEU A 40 -8.85 7.38 -5.91
CA LEU A 40 -8.49 6.04 -6.36
C LEU A 40 -9.65 5.38 -7.13
N ALA A 41 -10.89 5.52 -6.66
CA ALA A 41 -12.06 4.99 -7.35
C ALA A 41 -12.24 5.62 -8.75
N GLU A 42 -12.08 6.93 -8.87
CA GLU A 42 -12.09 7.65 -10.15
C GLU A 42 -10.96 7.16 -11.08
N TRP A 43 -9.79 6.90 -10.54
CA TRP A 43 -8.66 6.38 -11.32
C TRP A 43 -8.88 4.95 -11.80
N LEU A 44 -9.42 4.09 -10.95
CA LEU A 44 -9.81 2.71 -11.33
C LEU A 44 -10.90 2.67 -12.39
N ALA A 45 -11.83 3.62 -12.37
CA ALA A 45 -12.86 3.78 -13.39
C ALA A 45 -12.34 4.37 -14.71
N GLY A 46 -11.05 4.70 -14.82
CA GLY A 46 -10.45 5.31 -16.01
C GLY A 46 -10.79 6.79 -16.18
N ALA A 47 -11.40 7.43 -15.19
CA ALA A 47 -11.83 8.83 -15.28
C ALA A 47 -10.66 9.84 -15.17
N ARG A 48 -9.45 9.37 -14.80
CA ARG A 48 -8.24 10.19 -14.69
C ARG A 48 -7.27 9.89 -15.83
N SER A 49 -7.58 10.40 -17.01
CA SER A 49 -6.74 10.22 -18.21
C SER A 49 -5.33 10.83 -18.06
N GLU A 50 -5.17 11.84 -17.22
CA GLU A 50 -3.86 12.47 -16.94
C GLU A 50 -2.91 11.57 -16.15
N ALA A 51 -3.42 10.55 -15.46
CA ALA A 51 -2.62 9.64 -14.63
C ALA A 51 -2.06 8.43 -15.42
N GLY A 52 -2.29 8.34 -16.72
CA GLY A 52 -1.82 7.21 -17.53
C GLY A 52 -2.62 5.93 -17.28
N ALA A 53 -1.92 4.78 -17.19
CA ALA A 53 -2.55 3.47 -17.03
C ALA A 53 -3.35 3.33 -15.72
N VAL A 54 -4.37 2.49 -15.74
CA VAL A 54 -5.12 2.09 -14.53
C VAL A 54 -4.16 1.42 -13.53
N PRO A 55 -4.18 1.82 -12.25
CA PRO A 55 -3.24 1.30 -11.27
C PRO A 55 -3.52 -0.17 -10.93
N VAL A 56 -2.48 -0.84 -10.47
CA VAL A 56 -2.62 -2.11 -9.75
C VAL A 56 -2.88 -1.80 -8.30
N VAL A 57 -3.92 -2.39 -7.70
CA VAL A 57 -4.19 -2.25 -6.27
C VAL A 57 -3.54 -3.40 -5.53
N VAL A 58 -2.70 -3.09 -4.53
CA VAL A 58 -2.02 -4.08 -3.69
C VAL A 58 -2.53 -3.95 -2.25
N ASP A 59 -3.19 -5.00 -1.78
CA ASP A 59 -3.63 -5.15 -0.40
C ASP A 59 -2.55 -5.87 0.42
N VAL A 60 -1.91 -5.15 1.33
CA VAL A 60 -0.84 -5.72 2.17
C VAL A 60 -1.32 -6.22 3.54
N ARG A 61 -2.63 -6.39 3.69
CA ARG A 61 -3.22 -7.05 4.85
C ARG A 61 -2.99 -8.57 4.80
N SER A 62 -3.28 -9.25 5.89
CA SER A 62 -3.27 -10.71 5.90
C SER A 62 -4.30 -11.28 4.92
N ALA A 63 -4.09 -12.53 4.50
CA ALA A 63 -5.05 -13.24 3.64
C ALA A 63 -6.44 -13.34 4.30
N ALA A 64 -6.50 -13.52 5.62
CA ALA A 64 -7.76 -13.57 6.36
C ALA A 64 -8.51 -12.22 6.33
N GLU A 65 -7.80 -11.09 6.53
CA GLU A 65 -8.41 -9.76 6.41
C GLU A 65 -8.91 -9.50 4.98
N HIS A 66 -8.13 -9.87 3.97
CA HIS A 66 -8.50 -9.72 2.57
C HIS A 66 -9.75 -10.55 2.21
N ALA A 67 -9.83 -11.78 2.69
CA ALA A 67 -10.95 -12.68 2.43
C ALA A 67 -12.28 -12.15 2.99
N THR A 68 -12.26 -11.42 4.11
CA THR A 68 -13.48 -10.84 4.70
C THR A 68 -14.03 -9.66 3.92
N GLY A 69 -13.20 -9.02 3.10
CA GLY A 69 -13.59 -7.91 2.24
C GLY A 69 -12.36 -7.15 1.75
N HIS A 70 -12.33 -6.81 0.46
CA HIS A 70 -11.23 -6.10 -0.18
C HIS A 70 -11.72 -5.19 -1.29
N ILE A 71 -10.86 -4.30 -1.75
CA ILE A 71 -11.12 -3.47 -2.94
C ILE A 71 -11.19 -4.40 -4.15
N ALA A 72 -12.20 -4.23 -4.99
CA ALA A 72 -12.39 -5.03 -6.21
C ALA A 72 -11.09 -5.11 -7.03
N SER A 73 -10.73 -6.30 -7.48
CA SER A 73 -9.50 -6.58 -8.24
C SER A 73 -8.18 -6.32 -7.50
N ALA A 74 -8.18 -6.09 -6.19
CA ALA A 74 -6.96 -5.96 -5.42
C ALA A 74 -6.22 -7.30 -5.30
N MET A 75 -4.92 -7.29 -5.60
CA MET A 75 -4.07 -8.45 -5.33
C MET A 75 -3.63 -8.43 -3.87
N ASN A 76 -3.70 -9.59 -3.21
CA ASN A 76 -3.27 -9.71 -1.83
C ASN A 76 -1.83 -10.21 -1.73
N ILE A 77 -0.96 -9.33 -1.27
CA ILE A 77 0.42 -9.66 -0.92
C ILE A 77 0.69 -9.13 0.49
N PRO A 78 0.53 -9.95 1.52
CA PRO A 78 0.79 -9.53 2.89
C PRO A 78 2.17 -8.91 3.06
N LEU A 79 2.27 -7.82 3.82
CA LEU A 79 3.49 -7.03 3.96
C LEU A 79 4.76 -7.86 4.24
N PRO A 80 4.75 -8.91 5.10
CA PRO A 80 5.94 -9.73 5.34
C PRO A 80 6.46 -10.48 4.10
N HIS A 81 5.61 -10.69 3.10
CA HIS A 81 5.94 -11.42 1.86
C HIS A 81 6.13 -10.50 0.65
N LEU A 82 6.02 -9.18 0.84
CA LEU A 82 6.02 -8.23 -0.28
C LEU A 82 7.34 -8.24 -1.05
N GLU A 83 8.48 -8.32 -0.37
CA GLU A 83 9.79 -8.36 -1.01
C GLU A 83 9.99 -9.65 -1.79
N GLU A 84 9.64 -10.78 -1.22
CA GLU A 84 9.71 -12.10 -1.85
C GLU A 84 8.82 -12.20 -3.09
N ARG A 85 7.63 -11.62 -3.02
CA ARG A 85 6.60 -11.70 -4.07
C ARG A 85 6.53 -10.47 -4.97
N ILE A 86 7.55 -9.62 -4.96
CA ILE A 86 7.57 -8.39 -5.76
C ILE A 86 7.38 -8.61 -7.26
N ALA A 87 7.80 -9.76 -7.76
CA ALA A 87 7.63 -10.11 -9.17
C ALA A 87 6.16 -10.24 -9.61
N GLU A 88 5.25 -10.47 -8.68
CA GLU A 88 3.81 -10.51 -8.96
C GLU A 88 3.22 -9.11 -9.21
N VAL A 89 3.86 -8.06 -8.69
CA VAL A 89 3.45 -6.68 -8.94
C VAL A 89 3.98 -6.25 -10.31
N PRO A 90 3.11 -5.96 -11.30
CA PRO A 90 3.54 -5.60 -12.64
C PRO A 90 4.51 -4.42 -12.66
N ALA A 91 5.64 -4.58 -13.34
CA ALA A 91 6.56 -3.48 -13.57
C ALA A 91 5.96 -2.50 -14.60
N GLY A 92 6.28 -1.21 -14.45
CA GLY A 92 5.85 -0.17 -15.40
C GLY A 92 4.37 0.24 -15.29
N ARG A 93 3.63 -0.29 -14.34
CA ARG A 93 2.28 0.18 -14.01
C ARG A 93 2.27 0.95 -12.70
N PRO A 94 1.41 1.97 -12.55
CA PRO A 94 1.17 2.62 -11.28
C PRO A 94 0.65 1.62 -10.25
N VAL A 95 1.01 1.83 -8.99
CA VAL A 95 0.58 0.98 -7.88
C VAL A 95 -0.14 1.82 -6.83
N ALA A 96 -1.35 1.42 -6.46
CA ALA A 96 -2.04 1.91 -5.29
C ALA A 96 -1.94 0.84 -4.19
N VAL A 97 -1.26 1.15 -3.09
CA VAL A 97 -1.10 0.21 -1.99
C VAL A 97 -1.97 0.59 -0.81
N HIS A 98 -2.57 -0.38 -0.16
CA HIS A 98 -3.35 -0.14 1.06
C HIS A 98 -3.18 -1.26 2.10
N CYS A 99 -3.49 -0.90 3.32
CA CYS A 99 -3.76 -1.85 4.39
C CYS A 99 -5.12 -1.53 5.03
N GLU A 100 -5.33 -1.86 6.28
CA GLU A 100 -6.59 -1.56 6.98
C GLU A 100 -6.75 -0.07 7.26
N GLY A 101 -5.74 0.59 7.86
CA GLY A 101 -5.83 1.98 8.31
C GLY A 101 -4.68 2.90 7.89
N GLY A 102 -3.71 2.42 7.08
CA GLY A 102 -2.63 3.22 6.52
C GLY A 102 -1.24 3.02 7.15
N TYR A 103 -1.09 2.27 8.24
CA TYR A 103 0.22 2.06 8.89
C TYR A 103 1.12 1.09 8.10
N ARG A 104 0.63 -0.12 7.81
CA ARG A 104 1.37 -1.14 7.05
C ARG A 104 1.61 -0.70 5.60
N SER A 105 0.66 0.00 4.99
CA SER A 105 0.76 0.45 3.61
C SER A 105 1.79 1.56 3.40
N ALA A 106 2.02 2.43 4.38
CA ALA A 106 3.10 3.40 4.33
C ALA A 106 4.49 2.74 4.26
N ILE A 107 4.67 1.65 5.02
CA ILE A 107 5.90 0.85 4.97
C ILE A 107 6.01 0.11 3.63
N ALA A 108 4.90 -0.50 3.18
CA ALA A 108 4.84 -1.20 1.90
C ALA A 108 5.15 -0.28 0.72
N ALA A 109 4.64 0.95 0.73
CA ALA A 109 4.92 1.94 -0.31
C ALA A 109 6.42 2.26 -0.41
N SER A 110 7.08 2.49 0.72
CA SER A 110 8.54 2.71 0.76
C SER A 110 9.31 1.48 0.26
N LEU A 111 8.86 0.28 0.62
CA LEU A 111 9.48 -0.96 0.15
C LEU A 111 9.29 -1.16 -1.35
N LEU A 112 8.11 -0.90 -1.89
CA LEU A 112 7.83 -0.95 -3.32
C LEU A 112 8.73 0.02 -4.11
N GLN A 113 8.90 1.25 -3.62
CA GLN A 113 9.80 2.24 -4.22
C GLN A 113 11.25 1.74 -4.20
N LYS A 114 11.73 1.24 -3.06
CA LYS A 114 13.07 0.62 -2.93
C LYS A 114 13.29 -0.52 -3.93
N LEU A 115 12.24 -1.32 -4.19
CA LEU A 115 12.27 -2.45 -5.13
C LEU A 115 11.97 -2.03 -6.59
N GLY A 116 12.04 -0.73 -6.90
CA GLY A 116 11.99 -0.21 -8.26
C GLY A 116 10.59 0.09 -8.81
N ARG A 117 9.55 0.07 -7.98
CA ARG A 117 8.20 0.53 -8.36
C ARG A 117 8.13 2.04 -8.15
N ARG A 118 8.15 2.85 -9.22
CA ARG A 118 8.34 4.31 -9.11
C ARG A 118 7.05 5.09 -8.85
N ASP A 119 5.94 4.71 -9.49
CA ASP A 119 4.63 5.37 -9.31
C ASP A 119 3.82 4.59 -8.28
N VAL A 120 4.11 4.84 -7.00
CA VAL A 120 3.46 4.20 -5.85
C VAL A 120 2.69 5.23 -5.06
N ARG A 121 1.41 4.96 -4.79
CA ARG A 121 0.54 5.80 -3.96
C ARG A 121 -0.05 5.02 -2.81
N ASP A 122 0.06 5.59 -1.61
CA ASP A 122 -0.52 5.03 -0.39
C ASP A 122 -1.95 5.53 -0.21
N LEU A 123 -2.91 4.61 -0.05
CA LEU A 123 -4.32 4.93 0.16
C LEU A 123 -4.53 5.48 1.57
N VAL A 124 -4.89 6.76 1.65
CA VAL A 124 -5.20 7.45 2.91
C VAL A 124 -6.35 6.75 3.64
N GLY A 125 -6.10 6.35 4.88
CA GLY A 125 -7.08 5.65 5.72
C GLY A 125 -7.36 4.20 5.32
N GLY A 126 -6.67 3.68 4.29
CA GLY A 126 -6.70 2.28 3.90
C GLY A 126 -8.09 1.74 3.53
N TYR A 127 -8.28 0.45 3.71
CA TYR A 127 -9.56 -0.23 3.43
C TYR A 127 -10.73 0.34 4.25
N LYS A 128 -10.48 0.78 5.48
CA LYS A 128 -11.52 1.44 6.29
C LYS A 128 -12.10 2.67 5.61
N ALA A 129 -11.25 3.53 5.04
CA ALA A 129 -11.71 4.72 4.32
C ALA A 129 -12.46 4.36 3.04
N TRP A 130 -12.00 3.34 2.32
CA TRP A 130 -12.68 2.82 1.12
C TRP A 130 -14.08 2.31 1.44
N ALA A 131 -14.21 1.44 2.46
CA ALA A 131 -15.49 0.88 2.88
C ALA A 131 -16.44 1.95 3.45
N ALA A 132 -15.92 2.91 4.24
CA ALA A 132 -16.71 4.03 4.76
C ALA A 132 -17.26 4.93 3.64
N ALA A 133 -16.54 5.05 2.53
CA ALA A 133 -17.01 5.76 1.33
C ALA A 133 -18.00 4.94 0.48
N LYS A 134 -18.37 3.73 0.93
CA LYS A 134 -19.29 2.80 0.23
C LYS A 134 -18.88 2.51 -1.22
N LEU A 135 -17.57 2.43 -1.46
CA LEU A 135 -17.00 2.11 -2.76
C LEU A 135 -17.01 0.59 -2.98
N PRO A 136 -16.92 0.10 -4.24
CA PRO A 136 -17.05 -1.32 -4.57
C PRO A 136 -16.04 -2.19 -3.82
N THR A 137 -16.55 -3.23 -3.16
CA THR A 137 -15.76 -4.23 -2.45
C THR A 137 -16.15 -5.62 -2.91
N GLU A 138 -15.21 -6.54 -2.80
CA GLU A 138 -15.40 -7.97 -3.01
C GLU A 138 -15.08 -8.71 -1.71
N ALA A 139 -15.66 -9.88 -1.53
CA ALA A 139 -15.31 -10.81 -0.47
C ALA A 139 -15.19 -12.21 -1.08
N GLN A 140 -14.28 -13.02 -0.55
CA GLN A 140 -14.25 -14.41 -0.96
C GLN A 140 -15.47 -15.12 -0.36
N PRO A 141 -16.19 -15.95 -1.14
CA PRO A 141 -17.29 -16.73 -0.59
C PRO A 141 -16.76 -17.61 0.54
N THR A 142 -17.40 -17.52 1.69
CA THR A 142 -17.11 -18.41 2.81
C THR A 142 -17.40 -19.83 2.32
N GLN A 143 -16.35 -20.66 2.20
CA GLN A 143 -16.56 -22.09 1.96
C GLN A 143 -17.27 -22.65 3.18
N ALA A 144 -18.51 -23.00 2.98
CA ALA A 144 -19.31 -23.67 3.99
C ALA A 144 -18.80 -25.11 4.20
#